data_65b38985105be244476d0b0bb389bcb7
#
_entry.id   65b38985105be244476d0b0bb389bcb7
#
_cell.length_a   1.000
_cell.length_b   1.000
_cell.length_c   1.000
_cell.angle_alpha   90.00
_cell.angle_beta   90.00
_cell.angle_gamma   90.00
#
_symmetry.space_group_name_H-M   'P 1'
#
loop_
_entity.id
_entity.type
_entity.pdbx_description
1 polymer ?
#
loop_
_entity_poly.entity_id
_entity_poly.type
_entity_poly.pdbx_seq_one_letter_code
_entity_poly.pdbx_strand_id
1 'polypeptide(L)'
;MKRVKYFLICLSALLFFLAGCGKDQQFTPPGSSQSIAVISQLKKASFSIVDLQKNKIVSSVDLKHPLTDLVHINKDVIIASSKEGQSLIEINLKKGTATDYMDVNKGLTSLVYDADTNTLLVTDSEKNVVYFIDTVHKKIKATVKTGTLPSSMALSSSGMLFVLNAESHSVSVIDIEKKKKIRTISVLERPSGIHFDGHSIWVGGHGKPGTLNKSIFAYDPKTGKKQREIKLGVMPVAFFSEKNSSTLYVLCHGDHTLYKVNTEKNKLLSSVETGQNPNYITADSSSIYVSNLDDNSVSVIDKHTFMLKNRLNIPAGPYAIMLEEKK
;
A
#
# COMPACT_ATOMS: atom_id res chain seq x y z
N MET A 1 -16.12 81.55 13.66
CA MET A 1 -16.80 80.31 14.02
C MET A 1 -16.81 79.40 12.78
N LYS A 2 -15.87 78.45 12.65
CA LYS A 2 -15.90 77.39 11.65
C LYS A 2 -15.42 76.09 12.32
N ARG A 3 -16.33 75.14 12.44
CA ARG A 3 -16.07 73.83 13.03
C ARG A 3 -15.24 72.99 12.04
N VAL A 4 -14.06 72.53 12.44
CA VAL A 4 -13.24 71.57 11.74
C VAL A 4 -13.73 70.18 12.18
N LYS A 5 -14.27 69.41 11.24
CA LYS A 5 -14.61 67.98 11.42
C LYS A 5 -13.34 67.16 11.18
N TYR A 6 -12.88 66.48 12.20
CA TYR A 6 -11.85 65.46 12.08
C TYR A 6 -12.46 64.21 11.44
N PHE A 7 -11.98 63.87 10.24
CA PHE A 7 -12.29 62.61 9.56
C PHE A 7 -11.28 61.59 10.04
N LEU A 8 -11.69 60.68 10.93
CA LEU A 8 -10.88 59.50 11.28
C LEU A 8 -10.92 58.52 10.14
N ILE A 9 -9.83 58.38 9.42
CA ILE A 9 -9.61 57.31 8.45
C ILE A 9 -9.15 56.12 9.24
N CYS A 10 -10.05 55.15 9.47
CA CYS A 10 -9.68 53.81 9.91
C CYS A 10 -8.98 53.08 8.75
N LEU A 11 -7.67 53.07 8.82
CA LEU A 11 -6.84 52.23 7.94
C LEU A 11 -6.93 50.78 8.44
N SER A 12 -7.94 50.04 7.96
CA SER A 12 -7.99 48.58 8.17
C SER A 12 -6.85 47.94 7.38
N ALA A 13 -5.77 47.63 8.06
CA ALA A 13 -4.69 46.83 7.53
C ALA A 13 -5.25 45.42 7.19
N LEU A 14 -5.58 45.22 5.93
CA LEU A 14 -5.90 43.92 5.37
C LEU A 14 -4.59 43.09 5.36
N LEU A 15 -4.36 42.36 6.44
CA LEU A 15 -3.34 41.32 6.48
C LEU A 15 -3.74 40.22 5.48
N PHE A 16 -3.27 40.35 4.24
CA PHE A 16 -3.20 39.23 3.32
C PHE A 16 -2.24 38.21 3.91
N PHE A 17 -2.76 37.26 4.65
CA PHE A 17 -2.06 35.99 4.83
C PHE A 17 -1.84 35.39 3.47
N LEU A 18 -0.63 35.49 2.95
CA LEU A 18 -0.13 34.65 1.88
C LEU A 18 -0.19 33.21 2.43
N ALA A 19 -1.32 32.54 2.18
CA ALA A 19 -1.44 31.11 2.40
C ALA A 19 -0.47 30.44 1.44
N GLY A 20 0.74 30.15 1.94
CA GLY A 20 1.70 29.30 1.26
C GLY A 20 1.05 27.96 0.96
N CYS A 21 1.27 27.46 -0.22
CA CYS A 21 0.88 26.11 -0.67
C CYS A 21 1.35 25.06 0.33
N GLY A 22 0.39 24.37 0.97
CA GLY A 22 0.64 23.28 1.91
C GLY A 22 -0.22 23.42 3.15
N LYS A 23 -1.56 23.47 3.00
CA LYS A 23 -2.43 23.39 4.19
C LYS A 23 -2.37 21.98 4.72
N ASP A 24 -1.79 21.83 5.91
CA ASP A 24 -1.89 20.62 6.72
C ASP A 24 -3.36 20.22 6.81
N GLN A 25 -3.68 19.00 6.39
CA GLN A 25 -5.02 18.47 6.55
C GLN A 25 -5.17 17.98 7.98
N GLN A 26 -6.24 18.38 8.65
CA GLN A 26 -6.52 17.98 10.02
C GLN A 26 -7.71 17.02 10.07
N PHE A 27 -7.65 16.07 11.00
CA PHE A 27 -8.74 15.15 11.28
C PHE A 27 -8.83 14.86 12.79
N THR A 28 -9.97 14.36 13.23
CA THR A 28 -10.13 13.94 14.63
C THR A 28 -9.27 12.68 14.88
N PRO A 29 -8.30 12.72 15.79
CA PRO A 29 -7.51 11.56 16.16
C PRO A 29 -8.41 10.41 16.62
N PRO A 30 -8.13 9.15 16.21
CA PRO A 30 -8.85 8.01 16.73
C PRO A 30 -8.59 7.85 18.23
N GLY A 31 -9.57 7.34 18.96
CA GLY A 31 -9.43 7.05 20.39
C GLY A 31 -8.29 6.10 20.68
N SER A 32 -7.61 6.29 21.81
CA SER A 32 -6.41 5.51 22.18
C SER A 32 -6.65 4.00 22.36
N SER A 33 -7.91 3.58 22.53
CA SER A 33 -8.32 2.17 22.70
C SER A 33 -9.02 1.58 21.48
N GLN A 34 -9.09 2.28 20.35
CA GLN A 34 -9.78 1.82 19.15
C GLN A 34 -8.83 1.09 18.21
N SER A 35 -9.21 -0.11 17.74
CA SER A 35 -8.61 -0.73 16.56
C SER A 35 -9.19 -0.07 15.32
N ILE A 36 -8.32 0.41 14.43
CA ILE A 36 -8.73 1.19 13.27
C ILE A 36 -8.08 0.67 11.98
N ALA A 37 -8.69 1.03 10.87
CA ALA A 37 -8.08 0.96 9.55
C ALA A 37 -7.97 2.37 8.94
N VAL A 38 -6.82 2.69 8.37
CA VAL A 38 -6.64 3.82 7.45
C VAL A 38 -6.73 3.27 6.04
N ILE A 39 -7.69 3.76 5.25
CA ILE A 39 -8.01 3.24 3.94
C ILE A 39 -7.91 4.35 2.90
N SER A 40 -6.99 4.22 1.95
CA SER A 40 -6.88 5.16 0.83
C SER A 40 -8.00 4.97 -0.18
N GLN A 41 -8.33 6.02 -0.91
CA GLN A 41 -9.40 6.04 -1.90
C GLN A 41 -8.86 6.57 -3.23
N LEU A 42 -9.01 5.79 -4.31
CA LEU A 42 -8.45 6.16 -5.62
C LEU A 42 -9.37 6.98 -6.50
N LYS A 43 -10.70 6.80 -6.39
CA LYS A 43 -11.69 7.54 -7.22
C LYS A 43 -11.89 8.99 -6.72
N LYS A 44 -11.41 9.27 -5.52
CA LYS A 44 -11.29 10.61 -4.95
C LYS A 44 -9.97 10.65 -4.18
N ALA A 45 -9.20 11.71 -4.35
CA ALA A 45 -7.96 11.88 -3.60
C ALA A 45 -8.28 12.10 -2.11
N SER A 46 -8.39 11.01 -1.35
CA SER A 46 -8.76 11.03 0.07
C SER A 46 -8.34 9.75 0.78
N PHE A 47 -8.44 9.74 2.10
CA PHE A 47 -8.44 8.53 2.91
C PHE A 47 -9.51 8.59 4.00
N SER A 48 -9.94 7.42 4.45
CA SER A 48 -10.86 7.28 5.58
C SER A 48 -10.20 6.56 6.74
N ILE A 49 -10.53 6.96 7.96
CA ILE A 49 -10.23 6.24 9.19
C ILE A 49 -11.50 5.53 9.63
N VAL A 50 -11.41 4.22 9.81
CA VAL A 50 -12.54 3.34 10.14
C VAL A 50 -12.33 2.73 11.52
N ASP A 51 -13.30 2.86 12.40
CA ASP A 51 -13.38 2.10 13.66
C ASP A 51 -13.80 0.66 13.31
N LEU A 52 -12.90 -0.30 13.50
CA LEU A 52 -13.12 -1.70 13.13
C LEU A 52 -14.09 -2.44 14.06
N GLN A 53 -14.26 -1.95 15.30
CA GLN A 53 -15.22 -2.54 16.25
C GLN A 53 -16.66 -2.10 15.95
N LYS A 54 -16.81 -0.83 15.54
CA LYS A 54 -18.13 -0.25 15.22
C LYS A 54 -18.49 -0.37 13.74
N ASN A 55 -17.54 -0.79 12.89
CA ASN A 55 -17.68 -0.83 11.44
C ASN A 55 -18.11 0.52 10.83
N LYS A 56 -17.49 1.60 11.32
CA LYS A 56 -17.91 2.96 10.98
C LYS A 56 -16.71 3.83 10.59
N ILE A 57 -16.88 4.65 9.55
CA ILE A 57 -15.95 5.74 9.26
C ILE A 57 -16.04 6.77 10.39
N VAL A 58 -14.92 7.06 11.02
CA VAL A 58 -14.81 8.06 12.10
C VAL A 58 -14.21 9.36 11.60
N SER A 59 -13.46 9.32 10.51
CA SER A 59 -12.91 10.52 9.87
C SER A 59 -12.65 10.25 8.38
N SER A 60 -12.78 11.29 7.54
CA SER A 60 -12.37 11.29 6.15
C SER A 60 -11.59 12.55 5.83
N VAL A 61 -10.51 12.43 5.07
CA VAL A 61 -9.58 13.51 4.79
C VAL A 61 -9.38 13.62 3.29
N ASP A 62 -9.68 14.78 2.75
CA ASP A 62 -9.42 15.08 1.34
C ASP A 62 -7.97 15.47 1.14
N LEU A 63 -7.35 14.96 0.10
CA LEU A 63 -5.97 15.20 -0.27
C LEU A 63 -5.88 15.84 -1.66
N LYS A 64 -4.67 16.24 -2.04
CA LYS A 64 -4.40 16.76 -3.38
C LYS A 64 -4.31 15.64 -4.44
N HIS A 65 -3.77 14.50 -4.05
CA HIS A 65 -3.55 13.33 -4.93
C HIS A 65 -3.96 12.04 -4.22
N PRO A 66 -4.46 11.02 -4.96
CA PRO A 66 -4.81 9.75 -4.38
C PRO A 66 -3.56 9.02 -3.87
N LEU A 67 -3.71 8.29 -2.77
CA LEU A 67 -2.61 7.51 -2.17
C LEU A 67 -2.61 6.09 -2.76
N THR A 68 -1.41 5.61 -3.13
CA THR A 68 -1.21 4.31 -3.77
C THR A 68 -0.73 3.22 -2.81
N ASP A 69 -0.01 3.59 -1.76
CA ASP A 69 0.43 2.64 -0.72
C ASP A 69 0.60 3.33 0.63
N LEU A 70 0.55 2.55 1.70
CA LEU A 70 0.61 2.98 3.09
C LEU A 70 1.55 2.08 3.88
N VAL A 71 2.41 2.64 4.72
CA VAL A 71 3.27 1.86 5.61
C VAL A 71 3.45 2.54 6.96
N HIS A 72 3.38 1.77 8.05
CA HIS A 72 3.78 2.27 9.37
C HIS A 72 5.30 2.42 9.45
N ILE A 73 5.78 3.57 9.93
CA ILE A 73 7.18 3.75 10.35
C ILE A 73 7.32 3.73 11.88
N ASN A 74 6.23 3.97 12.59
CA ASN A 74 6.07 3.73 14.02
C ASN A 74 4.57 3.64 14.35
N LYS A 75 4.24 3.41 15.62
CA LYS A 75 2.87 3.21 16.09
C LYS A 75 1.88 4.32 15.68
N ASP A 76 2.32 5.57 15.69
CA ASP A 76 1.42 6.71 15.48
C ASP A 76 1.56 7.35 14.08
N VAL A 77 2.54 6.89 13.28
CA VAL A 77 2.89 7.53 12.00
C VAL A 77 2.88 6.55 10.85
N ILE A 78 2.05 6.85 9.87
CA ILE A 78 1.97 6.16 8.58
C ILE A 78 2.60 7.08 7.53
N ILE A 79 3.45 6.52 6.67
CA ILE A 79 3.90 7.18 5.44
C ILE A 79 3.10 6.62 4.27
N ALA A 80 2.65 7.52 3.41
CA ALA A 80 1.88 7.20 2.23
C ALA A 80 2.58 7.68 0.95
N SER A 81 2.45 6.90 -0.12
CA SER A 81 2.90 7.27 -1.46
C SER A 81 1.75 7.72 -2.34
N SER A 82 2.06 8.51 -3.36
CA SER A 82 1.14 8.87 -4.44
C SER A 82 1.85 8.76 -5.79
N LYS A 83 1.19 8.19 -6.76
CA LYS A 83 1.71 8.13 -8.13
C LYS A 83 1.68 9.50 -8.82
N GLU A 84 0.74 10.35 -8.45
CA GLU A 84 0.51 11.67 -9.05
C GLU A 84 1.22 12.80 -8.29
N GLY A 85 1.40 12.64 -6.97
CA GLY A 85 2.06 13.61 -6.09
C GLY A 85 3.58 13.50 -6.16
N GLN A 86 4.27 14.60 -5.80
CA GLN A 86 5.73 14.64 -5.73
C GLN A 86 6.26 14.32 -4.34
N SER A 87 5.42 14.47 -3.31
CA SER A 87 5.79 14.26 -1.92
C SER A 87 5.25 12.92 -1.40
N LEU A 88 6.00 12.29 -0.51
CA LEU A 88 5.45 11.34 0.44
C LEU A 88 4.60 12.10 1.46
N ILE A 89 3.53 11.49 1.96
CA ILE A 89 2.62 12.08 2.94
C ILE A 89 2.81 11.41 4.30
N GLU A 90 2.94 12.20 5.35
CA GLU A 90 2.89 11.73 6.74
C GLU A 90 1.44 11.83 7.25
N ILE A 91 0.88 10.72 7.68
CA ILE A 91 -0.40 10.65 8.40
C ILE A 91 -0.06 10.36 9.86
N ASN A 92 -0.24 11.37 10.73
CA ASN A 92 0.04 11.26 12.16
C ASN A 92 -1.26 11.03 12.93
N LEU A 93 -1.51 9.81 13.33
CA LEU A 93 -2.74 9.38 14.00
C LEU A 93 -2.93 10.02 15.37
N LYS A 94 -1.81 10.29 16.08
CA LYS A 94 -1.86 10.91 17.41
C LYS A 94 -2.15 12.41 17.34
N LYS A 95 -1.58 13.11 16.37
CA LYS A 95 -1.80 14.55 16.16
C LYS A 95 -3.08 14.86 15.38
N GLY A 96 -3.60 13.89 14.63
CA GLY A 96 -4.71 14.10 13.71
C GLY A 96 -4.33 14.98 12.52
N THR A 97 -3.16 14.76 11.92
CA THR A 97 -2.66 15.58 10.80
C THR A 97 -2.21 14.70 9.62
N ALA A 98 -2.43 15.21 8.40
CA ALA A 98 -1.82 14.68 7.20
C ALA A 98 -1.06 15.81 6.51
N THR A 99 0.27 15.63 6.35
CA THR A 99 1.20 16.66 5.88
C THR A 99 2.21 16.10 4.91
N ASP A 100 2.84 16.96 4.11
CA ASP A 100 3.98 16.55 3.29
C ASP A 100 5.14 16.06 4.17
N TYR A 101 5.60 14.83 3.95
CA TYR A 101 6.72 14.23 4.67
C TYR A 101 8.07 14.66 4.09
N MET A 102 8.24 14.43 2.79
CA MET A 102 9.38 14.90 2.00
C MET A 102 9.07 14.81 0.50
N ASP A 103 9.67 15.69 -0.26
CA ASP A 103 9.63 15.63 -1.72
C ASP A 103 10.56 14.55 -2.25
N VAL A 104 10.04 13.75 -3.18
CA VAL A 104 10.81 12.71 -3.87
C VAL A 104 10.66 12.89 -5.38
N ASN A 105 9.60 12.35 -5.96
CA ASN A 105 9.21 12.47 -7.37
C ASN A 105 7.76 11.99 -7.54
N LYS A 106 7.22 12.13 -8.75
CA LYS A 106 6.01 11.42 -9.19
C LYS A 106 6.32 9.95 -9.48
N GLY A 107 5.28 9.16 -9.64
CA GLY A 107 5.41 7.75 -9.98
C GLY A 107 5.65 6.81 -8.80
N LEU A 108 5.49 7.28 -7.55
CA LEU A 108 5.70 6.45 -6.37
C LEU A 108 4.57 5.42 -6.24
N THR A 109 4.91 4.13 -6.16
CA THR A 109 3.92 3.05 -6.24
C THR A 109 3.86 2.18 -5.00
N SER A 110 4.97 1.74 -4.45
CA SER A 110 4.98 0.81 -3.31
C SER A 110 5.98 1.23 -2.25
N LEU A 111 5.65 0.94 -1.00
CA LEU A 111 6.42 1.27 0.20
C LEU A 111 6.75 0.02 1.00
N VAL A 112 7.97 -0.09 1.46
CA VAL A 112 8.39 -1.08 2.46
C VAL A 112 9.28 -0.39 3.48
N TYR A 113 9.00 -0.58 4.76
CA TYR A 113 9.81 -0.04 5.83
C TYR A 113 10.66 -1.13 6.49
N ASP A 114 11.95 -0.90 6.52
CA ASP A 114 12.91 -1.69 7.28
C ASP A 114 13.17 -1.01 8.62
N ALA A 115 12.55 -1.55 9.66
CA ALA A 115 12.63 -1.00 11.01
C ALA A 115 14.02 -1.15 11.65
N ASP A 116 14.76 -2.19 11.26
CA ASP A 116 16.09 -2.46 11.82
C ASP A 116 17.10 -1.37 11.43
N THR A 117 16.94 -0.79 10.25
CA THR A 117 17.83 0.27 9.72
C THR A 117 17.17 1.65 9.62
N ASN A 118 15.92 1.80 10.04
CA ASN A 118 15.10 3.00 9.84
C ASN A 118 15.10 3.48 8.38
N THR A 119 15.01 2.52 7.44
CA THR A 119 15.05 2.81 6.01
C THR A 119 13.68 2.57 5.38
N LEU A 120 13.13 3.60 4.75
CA LEU A 120 11.96 3.48 3.89
C LEU A 120 12.41 3.22 2.46
N LEU A 121 11.95 2.10 1.89
CA LEU A 121 12.17 1.70 0.51
C LEU A 121 10.96 2.12 -0.31
N VAL A 122 11.18 2.85 -1.39
CA VAL A 122 10.11 3.45 -2.22
C VAL A 122 10.38 3.16 -3.68
N THR A 123 9.43 2.52 -4.37
CA THR A 123 9.51 2.35 -5.84
C THR A 123 9.03 3.60 -6.57
N ASP A 124 9.79 4.01 -7.58
CA ASP A 124 9.41 5.02 -8.55
C ASP A 124 9.25 4.36 -9.93
N SER A 125 8.01 4.25 -10.38
CA SER A 125 7.64 3.58 -11.63
C SER A 125 7.95 4.40 -12.89
N GLU A 126 8.14 5.71 -12.77
CA GLU A 126 8.52 6.58 -13.89
C GLU A 126 10.03 6.57 -14.11
N LYS A 127 10.82 6.56 -13.02
CA LYS A 127 12.29 6.55 -13.09
C LYS A 127 12.91 5.15 -13.08
N ASN A 128 12.09 4.12 -12.81
CA ASN A 128 12.53 2.72 -12.75
C ASN A 128 13.62 2.49 -11.69
N VAL A 129 13.35 2.96 -10.47
CA VAL A 129 14.28 2.88 -9.34
C VAL A 129 13.57 2.51 -8.05
N VAL A 130 14.37 2.09 -7.06
CA VAL A 130 14.01 2.09 -5.64
C VAL A 130 14.85 3.14 -4.94
N TYR A 131 14.22 4.04 -4.20
CA TYR A 131 14.86 4.97 -3.28
C TYR A 131 15.02 4.31 -1.91
N PHE A 132 16.17 4.53 -1.30
CA PHE A 132 16.48 4.19 0.09
C PHE A 132 16.46 5.49 0.89
N ILE A 133 15.41 5.70 1.67
CA ILE A 133 15.18 6.92 2.41
C ILE A 133 15.45 6.70 3.89
N ASP A 134 16.33 7.50 4.46
CA ASP A 134 16.55 7.59 5.91
C ASP A 134 15.35 8.33 6.53
N THR A 135 14.56 7.63 7.33
CA THR A 135 13.38 8.22 7.96
C THR A 135 13.70 9.17 9.12
N VAL A 136 14.87 9.05 9.72
CA VAL A 136 15.32 9.93 10.81
C VAL A 136 15.75 11.29 10.28
N HIS A 137 16.55 11.30 9.19
CA HIS A 137 17.09 12.52 8.61
C HIS A 137 16.30 13.03 7.39
N LYS A 138 15.23 12.32 7.00
CA LYS A 138 14.36 12.63 5.85
C LYS A 138 15.16 12.90 4.58
N LYS A 139 16.05 11.96 4.20
CA LYS A 139 16.90 12.10 3.02
C LYS A 139 17.08 10.78 2.25
N ILE A 140 17.25 10.88 0.94
CA ILE A 140 17.61 9.74 0.09
C ILE A 140 19.08 9.38 0.34
N LYS A 141 19.34 8.16 0.84
CA LYS A 141 20.68 7.61 1.05
C LYS A 141 21.26 6.93 -0.18
N ALA A 142 20.37 6.32 -0.97
CA ALA A 142 20.76 5.63 -2.21
C ALA A 142 19.58 5.52 -3.17
N THR A 143 19.93 5.28 -4.43
CA THR A 143 18.98 5.00 -5.52
C THR A 143 19.48 3.78 -6.28
N VAL A 144 18.62 2.77 -6.44
CA VAL A 144 18.97 1.52 -7.13
C VAL A 144 18.06 1.31 -8.32
N LYS A 145 18.66 1.13 -9.52
CA LYS A 145 17.92 0.85 -10.76
C LYS A 145 17.24 -0.53 -10.71
N THR A 146 16.00 -0.59 -11.18
CA THR A 146 15.17 -1.80 -11.29
C THR A 146 15.03 -2.28 -12.74
N GLY A 147 14.00 -3.03 -13.05
CA GLY A 147 13.42 -3.17 -14.40
C GLY A 147 12.37 -2.09 -14.64
N THR A 148 11.67 -2.16 -15.77
CA THR A 148 10.69 -1.15 -16.18
C THR A 148 9.37 -1.31 -15.43
N LEU A 149 8.82 -0.19 -14.97
CA LEU A 149 7.57 -0.07 -14.23
C LEU A 149 7.56 -0.89 -12.93
N PRO A 150 8.45 -0.61 -11.95
CA PRO A 150 8.39 -1.25 -10.64
C PRO A 150 7.06 -0.91 -9.95
N SER A 151 6.33 -1.93 -9.49
CA SER A 151 4.94 -1.79 -9.02
C SER A 151 4.71 -2.25 -7.59
N SER A 152 5.42 -3.28 -7.14
CA SER A 152 5.29 -3.84 -5.79
C SER A 152 6.59 -4.45 -5.30
N MET A 153 6.70 -4.59 -3.98
CA MET A 153 7.91 -5.09 -3.33
C MET A 153 7.59 -6.12 -2.25
N ALA A 154 8.53 -7.04 -2.03
CA ALA A 154 8.56 -7.93 -0.87
C ALA A 154 9.96 -7.92 -0.27
N LEU A 155 10.07 -7.79 1.06
CA LEU A 155 11.33 -7.77 1.79
C LEU A 155 11.49 -9.07 2.59
N SER A 156 12.66 -9.71 2.46
CA SER A 156 13.01 -10.86 3.29
C SER A 156 13.66 -10.42 4.60
N SER A 157 13.57 -11.27 5.63
CA SER A 157 14.27 -11.07 6.90
C SER A 157 15.81 -11.11 6.76
N SER A 158 16.34 -11.61 5.65
CA SER A 158 17.77 -11.63 5.34
C SER A 158 18.26 -10.39 4.56
N GLY A 159 17.44 -9.33 4.43
CA GLY A 159 17.83 -8.11 3.76
C GLY A 159 17.81 -8.20 2.22
N MET A 160 17.07 -9.14 1.63
CA MET A 160 16.83 -9.18 0.20
C MET A 160 15.49 -8.51 -0.12
N LEU A 161 15.51 -7.51 -0.98
CA LEU A 161 14.33 -6.86 -1.51
C LEU A 161 14.04 -7.40 -2.91
N PHE A 162 12.82 -7.85 -3.10
CA PHE A 162 12.29 -8.33 -4.38
C PHE A 162 11.34 -7.28 -4.94
N VAL A 163 11.67 -6.73 -6.10
CA VAL A 163 10.90 -5.66 -6.75
C VAL A 163 10.29 -6.20 -8.04
N LEU A 164 8.97 -6.24 -8.09
CA LEU A 164 8.23 -6.65 -9.29
C LEU A 164 8.21 -5.51 -10.31
N ASN A 165 8.68 -5.78 -11.52
CA ASN A 165 8.73 -4.84 -12.63
C ASN A 165 7.68 -5.26 -13.65
N ALA A 166 6.56 -4.54 -13.67
CA ALA A 166 5.35 -4.97 -14.39
C ALA A 166 5.53 -4.98 -15.92
N GLU A 167 6.26 -4.02 -16.47
CA GLU A 167 6.44 -3.91 -17.93
C GLU A 167 7.61 -4.76 -18.43
N SER A 168 8.71 -4.86 -17.69
CA SER A 168 9.82 -5.74 -18.07
C SER A 168 9.64 -7.20 -17.66
N HIS A 169 8.47 -7.57 -17.14
CA HIS A 169 8.08 -8.94 -16.77
C HIS A 169 9.18 -9.64 -15.94
N SER A 170 9.63 -8.96 -14.91
CA SER A 170 10.79 -9.40 -14.13
C SER A 170 10.69 -9.05 -12.66
N VAL A 171 11.51 -9.70 -11.85
CA VAL A 171 11.78 -9.34 -10.46
C VAL A 171 13.24 -8.89 -10.35
N SER A 172 13.48 -7.66 -9.90
CA SER A 172 14.81 -7.21 -9.49
C SER A 172 15.08 -7.67 -8.06
N VAL A 173 16.18 -8.40 -7.83
CA VAL A 173 16.65 -8.79 -6.51
C VAL A 173 17.72 -7.81 -6.06
N ILE A 174 17.46 -7.11 -4.96
CA ILE A 174 18.32 -6.05 -4.42
C ILE A 174 18.80 -6.47 -3.03
N ASP A 175 20.10 -6.43 -2.80
CA ASP A 175 20.72 -6.53 -1.48
C ASP A 175 20.62 -5.15 -0.82
N ILE A 176 19.84 -5.03 0.27
CA ILE A 176 19.55 -3.73 0.90
C ILE A 176 20.75 -3.18 1.68
N GLU A 177 21.61 -4.04 2.22
CA GLU A 177 22.84 -3.64 2.93
C GLU A 177 23.83 -3.04 1.94
N LYS A 178 24.08 -3.74 0.81
CA LYS A 178 24.98 -3.28 -0.25
C LYS A 178 24.36 -2.21 -1.14
N LYS A 179 23.03 -1.98 -1.03
CA LYS A 179 22.25 -1.06 -1.89
C LYS A 179 22.52 -1.31 -3.38
N LYS A 180 22.45 -2.60 -3.76
CA LYS A 180 22.82 -3.04 -5.11
C LYS A 180 21.87 -4.11 -5.64
N LYS A 181 21.43 -3.95 -6.89
CA LYS A 181 20.77 -5.03 -7.61
C LYS A 181 21.77 -6.13 -7.93
N ILE A 182 21.51 -7.33 -7.43
CA ILE A 182 22.38 -8.51 -7.59
C ILE A 182 21.87 -9.48 -8.65
N ARG A 183 20.57 -9.40 -9.00
CA ARG A 183 19.95 -10.34 -9.96
C ARG A 183 18.69 -9.73 -10.59
N THR A 184 18.33 -10.25 -11.76
CA THR A 184 17.01 -10.10 -12.38
C THR A 184 16.45 -11.51 -12.66
N ILE A 185 15.19 -11.74 -12.31
CA ILE A 185 14.46 -12.99 -12.52
C ILE A 185 13.35 -12.70 -13.52
N SER A 186 13.29 -13.44 -14.62
CA SER A 186 12.16 -13.36 -15.56
C SER A 186 10.94 -14.08 -14.99
N VAL A 187 9.78 -13.45 -15.09
CA VAL A 187 8.50 -13.98 -14.60
C VAL A 187 7.46 -13.98 -15.72
N LEU A 188 6.21 -14.37 -15.39
CA LEU A 188 5.11 -14.34 -16.36
C LEU A 188 4.90 -12.94 -16.96
N GLU A 189 4.27 -12.88 -18.12
CA GLU A 189 3.86 -11.61 -18.75
C GLU A 189 2.76 -10.91 -17.95
N ARG A 190 2.78 -9.56 -17.92
CA ARG A 190 1.85 -8.72 -17.15
C ARG A 190 1.72 -9.17 -15.69
N PRO A 191 2.85 -9.29 -14.97
CA PRO A 191 2.84 -9.72 -13.59
C PRO A 191 2.17 -8.64 -12.72
N SER A 192 1.51 -9.09 -11.66
CA SER A 192 0.89 -8.22 -10.65
C SER A 192 0.92 -8.94 -9.31
N GLY A 193 1.34 -8.23 -8.27
CA GLY A 193 1.53 -8.81 -6.95
C GLY A 193 2.76 -9.71 -6.82
N ILE A 194 3.47 -9.52 -5.71
CA ILE A 194 4.65 -10.30 -5.33
C ILE A 194 4.59 -10.59 -3.83
N HIS A 195 5.04 -11.76 -3.43
CA HIS A 195 5.16 -12.14 -2.04
C HIS A 195 6.37 -13.05 -1.82
N PHE A 196 7.02 -12.92 -0.68
CA PHE A 196 8.10 -13.82 -0.25
C PHE A 196 7.67 -14.57 1.00
N ASP A 197 7.60 -15.90 0.92
CA ASP A 197 7.13 -16.77 2.01
C ASP A 197 8.25 -17.26 2.96
N GLY A 198 9.46 -16.70 2.82
CA GLY A 198 10.67 -17.16 3.52
C GLY A 198 11.54 -18.09 2.69
N HIS A 199 11.02 -18.73 1.65
CA HIS A 199 11.70 -19.71 0.81
C HIS A 199 11.63 -19.37 -0.67
N SER A 200 10.46 -18.95 -1.16
CA SER A 200 10.17 -18.71 -2.56
C SER A 200 9.56 -17.33 -2.79
N ILE A 201 9.81 -16.78 -3.97
CA ILE A 201 9.15 -15.58 -4.45
C ILE A 201 7.88 -16.01 -5.21
N TRP A 202 6.72 -15.70 -4.69
CA TRP A 202 5.44 -15.93 -5.35
C TRP A 202 5.04 -14.72 -6.19
N VAL A 203 4.65 -14.99 -7.43
CA VAL A 203 4.22 -13.96 -8.38
C VAL A 203 2.94 -14.41 -9.05
N GLY A 204 1.98 -13.51 -9.15
CA GLY A 204 0.76 -13.63 -9.93
C GLY A 204 0.74 -12.65 -11.09
N GLY A 205 -0.45 -12.42 -11.65
CA GLY A 205 -0.65 -11.42 -12.71
C GLY A 205 -1.73 -11.80 -13.70
N HIS A 206 -1.87 -10.98 -14.72
CA HIS A 206 -2.92 -11.10 -15.72
C HIS A 206 -2.60 -12.14 -16.81
N GLY A 207 -1.30 -12.40 -17.07
CA GLY A 207 -0.85 -13.28 -18.15
C GLY A 207 -0.75 -12.59 -19.49
N LYS A 208 -0.51 -13.40 -20.54
CA LYS A 208 -0.38 -12.91 -21.92
C LYS A 208 -1.64 -12.20 -22.42
N PRO A 209 -1.50 -11.16 -23.27
CA PRO A 209 -2.64 -10.60 -23.97
C PRO A 209 -3.48 -11.69 -24.67
N GLY A 210 -4.81 -11.63 -24.50
CA GLY A 210 -5.73 -12.62 -25.06
C GLY A 210 -5.87 -13.92 -24.27
N THR A 211 -5.09 -14.13 -23.19
CA THR A 211 -5.24 -15.27 -22.28
C THR A 211 -5.30 -14.80 -20.84
N LEU A 212 -6.14 -15.43 -20.04
CA LEU A 212 -6.28 -15.10 -18.62
C LEU A 212 -5.41 -16.05 -17.78
N ASN A 213 -4.48 -15.49 -17.02
CA ASN A 213 -3.70 -16.29 -16.08
C ASN A 213 -4.60 -16.80 -14.94
N LYS A 214 -4.48 -18.08 -14.61
CA LYS A 214 -5.20 -18.76 -13.53
C LYS A 214 -4.27 -19.47 -12.54
N SER A 215 -3.03 -19.00 -12.45
CA SER A 215 -2.02 -19.61 -11.59
C SER A 215 -1.16 -18.58 -10.90
N ILE A 216 -0.61 -18.97 -9.75
CA ILE A 216 0.53 -18.32 -9.12
C ILE A 216 1.78 -19.18 -9.31
N PHE A 217 2.93 -18.52 -9.37
CA PHE A 217 4.21 -19.18 -9.65
C PHE A 217 5.21 -18.86 -8.55
N ALA A 218 5.89 -19.90 -8.05
CA ALA A 218 7.00 -19.77 -7.13
C ALA A 218 8.33 -19.80 -7.86
N TYR A 219 9.19 -18.86 -7.55
CA TYR A 219 10.55 -18.75 -8.09
C TYR A 219 11.57 -18.88 -6.96
N ASP A 220 12.67 -19.55 -7.24
CA ASP A 220 13.80 -19.63 -6.34
C ASP A 220 14.53 -18.28 -6.27
N PRO A 221 14.69 -17.66 -5.11
CA PRO A 221 15.32 -16.34 -4.99
C PRO A 221 16.82 -16.35 -5.36
N LYS A 222 17.49 -17.50 -5.23
CA LYS A 222 18.93 -17.64 -5.50
C LYS A 222 19.23 -17.95 -6.97
N THR A 223 18.43 -18.79 -7.61
CA THR A 223 18.67 -19.22 -8.99
C THR A 223 17.78 -18.53 -10.01
N GLY A 224 16.61 -18.00 -9.58
CA GLY A 224 15.59 -17.42 -10.45
C GLY A 224 14.75 -18.46 -11.19
N LYS A 225 14.94 -19.76 -10.94
CA LYS A 225 14.19 -20.82 -11.62
C LYS A 225 12.76 -20.92 -11.07
N LYS A 226 11.78 -21.08 -11.97
CA LYS A 226 10.42 -21.46 -11.57
C LYS A 226 10.44 -22.84 -10.92
N GLN A 227 9.92 -22.94 -9.71
CA GLN A 227 9.91 -24.16 -8.90
C GLN A 227 8.54 -24.81 -8.86
N ARG A 228 7.50 -23.99 -8.69
CA ARG A 228 6.13 -24.48 -8.45
C ARG A 228 5.10 -23.60 -9.16
N GLU A 229 3.93 -24.21 -9.37
CA GLU A 229 2.75 -23.55 -9.90
C GLU A 229 1.53 -24.05 -9.12
N ILE A 230 0.66 -23.15 -8.67
CA ILE A 230 -0.63 -23.48 -8.07
C ILE A 230 -1.72 -22.87 -8.94
N LYS A 231 -2.60 -23.71 -9.47
CA LYS A 231 -3.80 -23.29 -10.18
C LYS A 231 -4.87 -22.85 -9.18
N LEU A 232 -5.51 -21.70 -9.45
CA LEU A 232 -6.58 -21.15 -8.64
C LEU A 232 -7.54 -20.28 -9.49
N GLY A 233 -7.87 -19.08 -9.09
CA GLY A 233 -8.77 -18.19 -9.80
C GLY A 233 -8.12 -17.34 -10.88
N VAL A 234 -8.91 -16.44 -11.45
CA VAL A 234 -8.55 -15.62 -12.61
C VAL A 234 -7.81 -14.36 -12.18
N MET A 235 -6.64 -14.11 -12.77
CA MET A 235 -5.83 -12.90 -12.53
C MET A 235 -5.45 -12.72 -11.05
N PRO A 236 -4.61 -13.58 -10.45
CA PRO A 236 -4.11 -13.39 -9.08
C PRO A 236 -3.22 -12.14 -9.01
N VAL A 237 -3.56 -11.15 -8.15
CA VAL A 237 -2.94 -9.82 -8.16
C VAL A 237 -2.39 -9.37 -6.82
N ALA A 238 -2.83 -9.94 -5.70
CA ALA A 238 -2.35 -9.57 -4.38
C ALA A 238 -2.23 -10.78 -3.47
N PHE A 239 -1.33 -10.67 -2.50
CA PHE A 239 -0.94 -11.77 -1.63
C PHE A 239 -0.85 -11.30 -0.19
N PHE A 240 -1.18 -12.20 0.73
CA PHE A 240 -0.92 -12.02 2.15
C PHE A 240 -0.58 -13.38 2.79
N SER A 241 0.41 -13.42 3.64
CA SER A 241 0.63 -14.54 4.58
C SER A 241 1.07 -13.99 5.92
N GLU A 242 0.82 -14.74 6.97
CA GLU A 242 1.46 -14.50 8.25
C GLU A 242 2.92 -14.94 8.20
N LYS A 243 3.73 -14.32 9.05
CA LYS A 243 5.13 -14.68 9.19
C LYS A 243 5.28 -16.16 9.55
N ASN A 244 6.14 -16.88 8.84
CA ASN A 244 6.42 -18.30 9.04
C ASN A 244 5.20 -19.23 8.83
N SER A 245 4.22 -18.82 8.05
CA SER A 245 3.04 -19.63 7.71
C SER A 245 3.19 -20.25 6.33
N SER A 246 2.83 -21.52 6.20
CA SER A 246 2.66 -22.16 4.89
C SER A 246 1.31 -21.83 4.23
N THR A 247 0.47 -21.05 4.91
CA THR A 247 -0.78 -20.54 4.33
C THR A 247 -0.54 -19.22 3.61
N LEU A 248 -0.88 -19.19 2.33
CA LEU A 248 -0.86 -17.99 1.51
C LEU A 248 -2.30 -17.66 1.07
N TYR A 249 -2.70 -16.44 1.30
CA TYR A 249 -3.95 -15.88 0.78
C TYR A 249 -3.67 -15.17 -0.52
N VAL A 250 -4.44 -15.48 -1.56
CA VAL A 250 -4.25 -14.98 -2.92
C VAL A 250 -5.54 -14.35 -3.42
N LEU A 251 -5.48 -13.09 -3.74
CA LEU A 251 -6.59 -12.32 -4.24
C LEU A 251 -6.62 -12.37 -5.76
N CYS A 252 -7.71 -12.85 -6.34
CA CYS A 252 -7.93 -12.93 -7.77
C CYS A 252 -8.91 -11.86 -8.25
N HIS A 253 -8.41 -11.00 -9.11
CA HIS A 253 -9.12 -9.83 -9.61
C HIS A 253 -10.24 -10.22 -10.60
N GLY A 254 -9.99 -11.21 -11.45
CA GLY A 254 -10.88 -11.53 -12.56
C GLY A 254 -12.12 -12.35 -12.18
N ASP A 255 -12.12 -13.01 -11.04
CA ASP A 255 -13.26 -13.76 -10.49
C ASP A 255 -13.69 -13.29 -9.10
N HIS A 256 -13.17 -12.14 -8.65
CA HIS A 256 -13.56 -11.46 -7.41
C HIS A 256 -13.49 -12.37 -6.16
N THR A 257 -12.46 -13.21 -6.10
CA THR A 257 -12.36 -14.27 -5.10
C THR A 257 -11.03 -14.22 -4.35
N LEU A 258 -11.09 -14.42 -3.04
CA LEU A 258 -9.93 -14.67 -2.20
C LEU A 258 -9.74 -16.17 -2.03
N TYR A 259 -8.55 -16.65 -2.37
CA TYR A 259 -8.16 -18.06 -2.26
C TYR A 259 -7.21 -18.27 -1.09
N LYS A 260 -7.39 -19.36 -0.36
CA LYS A 260 -6.50 -19.84 0.69
C LYS A 260 -5.75 -21.06 0.16
N VAL A 261 -4.43 -21.00 0.11
CA VAL A 261 -3.58 -22.07 -0.41
C VAL A 261 -2.54 -22.51 0.62
N ASN A 262 -2.12 -23.77 0.55
CA ASN A 262 -0.95 -24.26 1.28
C ASN A 262 0.23 -24.35 0.32
N THR A 263 1.27 -23.54 0.58
CA THR A 263 2.45 -23.41 -0.29
C THR A 263 3.37 -24.63 -0.22
N GLU A 264 3.46 -25.32 0.92
CA GLU A 264 4.28 -26.54 1.08
C GLU A 264 3.65 -27.73 0.35
N LYS A 265 2.33 -27.92 0.53
CA LYS A 265 1.57 -29.00 -0.09
C LYS A 265 1.17 -28.72 -1.53
N ASN A 266 1.47 -27.52 -2.02
CA ASN A 266 1.10 -27.03 -3.36
C ASN A 266 -0.40 -27.22 -3.66
N LYS A 267 -1.29 -26.86 -2.69
CA LYS A 267 -2.71 -27.19 -2.71
C LYS A 267 -3.59 -26.00 -2.41
N LEU A 268 -4.66 -25.85 -3.21
CA LEU A 268 -5.80 -24.99 -2.87
C LEU A 268 -6.58 -25.59 -1.70
N LEU A 269 -6.85 -24.80 -0.67
CA LEU A 269 -7.55 -25.21 0.56
C LEU A 269 -9.02 -24.77 0.55
N SER A 270 -9.28 -23.50 0.22
CA SER A 270 -10.60 -22.89 0.29
C SER A 270 -10.65 -21.60 -0.53
N SER A 271 -11.86 -21.08 -0.75
CA SER A 271 -12.10 -19.80 -1.39
C SER A 271 -13.32 -19.09 -0.79
N VAL A 272 -13.34 -17.76 -0.91
CA VAL A 272 -14.46 -16.90 -0.49
C VAL A 272 -14.61 -15.74 -1.46
N GLU A 273 -15.86 -15.45 -1.87
CA GLU A 273 -16.16 -14.31 -2.73
C GLU A 273 -15.96 -12.99 -1.99
N THR A 274 -15.36 -12.02 -2.68
CA THR A 274 -15.16 -10.65 -2.21
C THR A 274 -16.12 -9.69 -2.93
N GLY A 275 -15.83 -8.40 -2.94
CA GLY A 275 -16.54 -7.44 -3.80
C GLY A 275 -15.87 -7.30 -5.16
N GLN A 276 -16.37 -6.37 -5.99
CA GLN A 276 -15.90 -6.17 -7.35
C GLN A 276 -14.58 -5.42 -7.41
N ASN A 277 -13.70 -5.86 -8.32
CA ASN A 277 -12.39 -5.32 -8.54
C ASN A 277 -11.54 -5.29 -7.24
N PRO A 278 -11.33 -6.47 -6.60
CA PRO A 278 -10.55 -6.54 -5.38
C PRO A 278 -9.06 -6.33 -5.69
N ASN A 279 -8.38 -5.44 -4.92
CA ASN A 279 -7.03 -4.99 -5.25
C ASN A 279 -6.02 -5.11 -4.11
N TYR A 280 -6.44 -4.99 -2.88
CA TYR A 280 -5.55 -4.97 -1.72
C TYR A 280 -6.04 -5.93 -0.65
N ILE A 281 -5.10 -6.56 0.03
CA ILE A 281 -5.37 -7.51 1.12
C ILE A 281 -4.43 -7.24 2.29
N THR A 282 -5.00 -7.21 3.48
CA THR A 282 -4.28 -7.20 4.76
C THR A 282 -5.07 -7.97 5.79
N ALA A 283 -4.48 -8.25 6.95
CA ALA A 283 -5.18 -8.96 8.02
C ALA A 283 -4.71 -8.51 9.40
N ASP A 284 -5.61 -8.60 10.37
CA ASP A 284 -5.31 -8.56 11.80
C ASP A 284 -5.27 -10.00 12.39
N SER A 285 -5.30 -10.11 13.69
CA SER A 285 -5.29 -11.39 14.40
C SER A 285 -6.52 -12.27 14.07
N SER A 286 -7.67 -11.70 13.74
CA SER A 286 -8.97 -12.39 13.60
C SER A 286 -9.62 -12.32 12.23
N SER A 287 -9.26 -11.33 11.43
CA SER A 287 -9.97 -11.00 10.19
C SER A 287 -9.02 -10.66 9.04
N ILE A 288 -9.46 -10.93 7.83
CA ILE A 288 -8.82 -10.51 6.58
C ILE A 288 -9.67 -9.38 5.99
N TYR A 289 -9.02 -8.33 5.52
CA TYR A 289 -9.63 -7.16 4.91
C TYR A 289 -9.22 -7.08 3.44
N VAL A 290 -10.21 -6.99 2.56
CA VAL A 290 -10.00 -6.89 1.11
C VAL A 290 -10.70 -5.64 0.60
N SER A 291 -9.94 -4.72 0.00
CA SER A 291 -10.52 -3.55 -0.67
C SER A 291 -11.09 -3.92 -2.03
N ASN A 292 -12.32 -3.50 -2.29
CA ASN A 292 -13.05 -3.72 -3.53
C ASN A 292 -13.32 -2.37 -4.19
N LEU A 293 -12.51 -2.04 -5.21
CA LEU A 293 -12.44 -0.70 -5.79
C LEU A 293 -13.75 -0.26 -6.44
N ASP A 294 -14.44 -1.17 -7.12
CA ASP A 294 -15.57 -0.78 -7.99
C ASP A 294 -16.92 -0.77 -7.28
N ASP A 295 -17.11 -1.58 -6.25
CA ASP A 295 -18.32 -1.54 -5.42
C ASP A 295 -18.17 -0.70 -4.14
N ASN A 296 -17.07 0.06 -4.01
CA ASN A 296 -16.84 0.97 -2.88
C ASN A 296 -16.96 0.28 -1.51
N SER A 297 -16.39 -0.91 -1.39
CA SER A 297 -16.50 -1.69 -0.16
C SER A 297 -15.15 -2.27 0.30
N VAL A 298 -15.09 -2.64 1.57
CA VAL A 298 -14.05 -3.52 2.12
C VAL A 298 -14.73 -4.78 2.65
N SER A 299 -14.39 -5.93 2.08
CA SER A 299 -14.84 -7.23 2.57
C SER A 299 -14.07 -7.58 3.84
N VAL A 300 -14.78 -7.94 4.91
CA VAL A 300 -14.21 -8.43 6.17
C VAL A 300 -14.48 -9.92 6.28
N ILE A 301 -13.43 -10.72 6.25
CA ILE A 301 -13.49 -12.18 6.20
C ILE A 301 -12.94 -12.74 7.50
N ASP A 302 -13.65 -13.65 8.13
CA ASP A 302 -13.19 -14.35 9.32
C ASP A 302 -12.02 -15.27 8.99
N LYS A 303 -10.89 -15.12 9.67
CA LYS A 303 -9.67 -15.90 9.41
C LYS A 303 -9.80 -17.38 9.79
N HIS A 304 -10.59 -17.69 10.81
CA HIS A 304 -10.75 -19.04 11.31
C HIS A 304 -11.71 -19.85 10.44
N THR A 305 -12.91 -19.31 10.19
CA THR A 305 -13.94 -19.99 9.39
C THR A 305 -13.74 -19.80 7.90
N PHE A 306 -12.98 -18.79 7.50
CA PHE A 306 -12.77 -18.35 6.12
C PHE A 306 -14.08 -18.00 5.39
N MET A 307 -14.99 -17.35 6.10
CA MET A 307 -16.29 -16.87 5.62
C MET A 307 -16.38 -15.35 5.68
N LEU A 308 -17.13 -14.77 4.77
CA LEU A 308 -17.42 -13.33 4.79
C LEU A 308 -18.23 -12.98 6.04
N LYS A 309 -17.71 -12.10 6.91
CA LYS A 309 -18.40 -11.56 8.10
C LYS A 309 -19.35 -10.43 7.73
N ASN A 310 -18.81 -9.43 7.04
CA ASN A 310 -19.55 -8.25 6.61
C ASN A 310 -18.81 -7.53 5.49
N ARG A 311 -19.41 -6.45 4.98
CA ARG A 311 -18.76 -5.47 4.08
C ARG A 311 -18.89 -4.08 4.68
N LEU A 312 -17.76 -3.37 4.73
CA LEU A 312 -17.73 -1.96 5.12
C LEU A 312 -17.97 -1.13 3.86
N ASN A 313 -18.90 -0.20 3.92
CA ASN A 313 -19.09 0.76 2.84
C ASN A 313 -18.03 1.86 2.97
N ILE A 314 -17.10 1.90 2.02
CA ILE A 314 -16.01 2.88 1.95
C ILE A 314 -16.12 3.59 0.60
N PRO A 315 -16.60 4.82 0.56
CA PRO A 315 -16.86 5.52 -0.70
C PRO A 315 -15.57 5.77 -1.50
N ALA A 316 -15.75 6.08 -2.77
CA ALA A 316 -14.70 6.56 -3.67
C ALA A 316 -13.53 5.59 -3.93
N GLY A 317 -13.82 4.31 -4.02
CA GLY A 317 -12.89 3.28 -4.45
C GLY A 317 -11.76 3.03 -3.44
N PRO A 318 -12.00 2.25 -2.37
CA PRO A 318 -10.98 1.88 -1.41
C PRO A 318 -9.84 1.11 -2.07
N TYR A 319 -8.61 1.36 -1.61
CA TYR A 319 -7.42 0.72 -2.17
C TYR A 319 -6.48 0.21 -1.08
N ALA A 320 -5.40 0.92 -0.74
CA ALA A 320 -4.49 0.48 0.32
C ALA A 320 -5.16 0.57 1.70
N ILE A 321 -4.91 -0.45 2.52
CA ILE A 321 -5.45 -0.57 3.89
C ILE A 321 -4.29 -0.74 4.85
N MET A 322 -4.20 0.14 5.85
CA MET A 322 -3.27 0.03 6.95
C MET A 322 -4.06 -0.15 8.25
N LEU A 323 -3.75 -1.22 8.98
CA LEU A 323 -4.40 -1.55 10.25
C LEU A 323 -3.56 -1.03 11.42
N GLU A 324 -4.21 -0.51 12.44
CA GLU A 324 -3.63 -0.21 13.74
C GLU A 324 -4.44 -0.96 14.80
N GLU A 325 -3.88 -2.07 15.29
CA GLU A 325 -4.49 -2.86 16.36
C GLU A 325 -4.08 -2.26 17.71
N LYS A 326 -5.06 -1.97 18.53
CA LYS A 326 -4.83 -1.61 19.94
C LYS A 326 -4.94 -2.86 20.79
N LYS A 327 -3.86 -3.15 21.48
CA LYS A 327 -3.78 -4.24 22.46
C LYS A 327 -4.47 -3.84 23.76
#